data_ee3fcbbb8078a619c836ee76cc3cb719
#
_entry.id   ee3fcbbb8078a619c836ee76cc3cb719
#
_cell.length_a   1.000
_cell.length_b   1.000
_cell.length_c   1.000
_cell.angle_alpha   90.00
_cell.angle_beta   90.00
_cell.angle_gamma   90.00
#
_symmetry.space_group_name_H-M   'P 1'
#
loop_
_entity.id
_entity.type
_entity.pdbx_description
1 polymer ?
#
loop_
_entity_poly.entity_id
_entity_poly.type
_entity_poly.pdbx_seq_one_letter_code
_entity_poly.pdbx_strand_id
1 'polypeptide(L)'
;MNSIEEKCQKKGVRLTDQRKTIAKVLSESKEVYGSKDHPDVDELHKRVSEIDKKISIATVYRTVKLFEESGILTKHDFKGGKARYEELSEQHHDHLIDIKSGEIIEFVDNEIEELQKKVAEKYGYDLVDHLSLI
;
A
#
# COMPACT_ATOMS: atom_id res chain seq x y z
N MET A 1 -2.27 -0.58 -19.89
CA MET A 1 -2.90 -0.58 -18.54
C MET A 1 -1.83 -0.51 -17.47
N ASN A 2 -2.07 0.22 -16.38
CA ASN A 2 -1.17 0.19 -15.23
C ASN A 2 -1.40 -1.08 -14.40
N SER A 3 -0.51 -1.35 -13.45
CA SER A 3 -0.55 -2.59 -12.67
C SER A 3 -1.79 -2.74 -11.80
N ILE A 4 -2.31 -1.64 -11.26
CA ILE A 4 -3.53 -1.66 -10.44
C ILE A 4 -4.75 -1.96 -11.31
N GLU A 5 -4.84 -1.40 -12.51
CA GLU A 5 -5.92 -1.72 -13.46
C GLU A 5 -5.93 -3.20 -13.82
N GLU A 6 -4.76 -3.79 -14.07
CA GLU A 6 -4.64 -5.21 -14.35
C GLU A 6 -5.12 -6.07 -13.19
N LYS A 7 -4.77 -5.71 -11.97
CA LYS A 7 -5.23 -6.40 -10.76
C LYS A 7 -6.74 -6.28 -10.59
N CYS A 8 -7.31 -5.11 -10.88
CA CYS A 8 -8.75 -4.90 -10.83
C CYS A 8 -9.48 -5.81 -11.82
N GLN A 9 -8.98 -5.94 -13.05
CA GLN A 9 -9.54 -6.86 -14.02
C GLN A 9 -9.54 -8.31 -13.53
N LYS A 10 -8.41 -8.77 -13.02
CA LYS A 10 -8.27 -10.14 -12.50
C LYS A 10 -9.20 -10.44 -11.34
N LYS A 11 -9.47 -9.44 -10.50
CA LYS A 11 -10.31 -9.58 -9.29
C LYS A 11 -11.76 -9.19 -9.50
N GLY A 12 -12.14 -8.78 -10.71
CA GLY A 12 -13.51 -8.40 -11.03
C GLY A 12 -13.95 -7.06 -10.42
N VAL A 13 -13.02 -6.19 -10.10
CA VAL A 13 -13.30 -4.87 -9.58
C VAL A 13 -13.60 -3.92 -10.74
N ARG A 14 -14.78 -3.32 -10.71
CA ARG A 14 -15.20 -2.36 -11.74
C ARG A 14 -14.41 -1.06 -11.63
N LEU A 15 -13.85 -0.61 -12.75
CA LEU A 15 -13.15 0.67 -12.85
C LEU A 15 -14.02 1.71 -13.53
N THR A 16 -14.43 2.73 -12.78
CA THR A 16 -15.00 3.96 -13.32
C THR A 16 -13.87 4.89 -13.73
N ASP A 17 -14.16 5.95 -14.48
CA ASP A 17 -13.13 6.91 -14.90
C ASP A 17 -12.39 7.53 -13.70
N GLN A 18 -13.11 7.85 -12.63
CA GLN A 18 -12.49 8.39 -11.41
C GLN A 18 -11.60 7.36 -10.74
N ARG A 19 -12.03 6.10 -10.66
CA ARG A 19 -11.20 5.01 -10.11
C ARG A 19 -9.96 4.76 -10.95
N LYS A 20 -10.05 4.88 -12.29
CA LYS A 20 -8.88 4.77 -13.17
C LYS A 20 -7.85 5.85 -12.88
N THR A 21 -8.29 7.08 -12.66
CA THR A 21 -7.39 8.19 -12.30
C THR A 21 -6.68 7.92 -10.99
N ILE A 22 -7.41 7.46 -9.98
CA ILE A 22 -6.84 7.11 -8.67
C ILE A 22 -5.87 5.94 -8.80
N ALA A 23 -6.23 4.91 -9.56
CA ALA A 23 -5.35 3.76 -9.81
C ALA A 23 -4.05 4.17 -10.50
N LYS A 24 -4.13 5.08 -11.46
CA LYS A 24 -2.94 5.62 -12.15
C LYS A 24 -2.00 6.33 -11.19
N VAL A 25 -2.52 7.20 -10.34
CA VAL A 25 -1.73 7.94 -9.35
C VAL A 25 -1.04 6.97 -8.38
N LEU A 26 -1.76 5.96 -7.90
CA LEU A 26 -1.20 4.95 -7.01
C LEU A 26 -0.12 4.10 -7.68
N SER A 27 -0.34 3.68 -8.93
CA SER A 27 0.63 2.87 -9.67
C SER A 27 1.91 3.62 -9.99
N GLU A 28 1.82 4.92 -10.23
CA GLU A 28 2.96 5.77 -10.56
C GLU A 28 3.69 6.32 -9.34
N SER A 29 3.14 6.09 -8.15
CA SER A 29 3.66 6.66 -6.90
C SER A 29 5.16 6.44 -6.73
N LYS A 30 5.63 5.22 -6.85
CA LYS A 30 7.06 4.91 -6.65
C LYS A 30 7.95 5.43 -7.76
N GLU A 31 7.45 5.51 -8.98
CA GLU A 31 8.21 6.03 -10.13
C GLU A 31 8.40 7.54 -10.04
N VAL A 32 7.36 8.27 -9.66
CA VAL A 32 7.36 9.75 -9.61
C VAL A 32 7.98 10.27 -8.31
N TYR A 33 7.67 9.64 -7.18
CA TYR A 33 8.03 10.13 -5.84
C TYR A 33 9.09 9.30 -5.13
N GLY A 34 9.53 8.19 -5.74
CA GLY A 34 10.56 7.33 -5.20
C GLY A 34 10.01 6.10 -4.46
N SER A 35 10.89 5.13 -4.20
CA SER A 35 10.53 3.85 -3.60
C SER A 35 10.04 3.94 -2.15
N LYS A 36 10.29 5.05 -1.47
CA LYS A 36 9.83 5.30 -0.10
C LYS A 36 8.45 5.92 -0.01
N ASP A 37 7.82 6.19 -1.16
CA ASP A 37 6.54 6.87 -1.18
C ASP A 37 5.40 5.98 -0.68
N HIS A 38 4.79 6.39 0.41
CA HIS A 38 3.65 5.73 1.04
C HIS A 38 2.61 6.81 1.36
N PRO A 39 1.82 7.24 0.35
CA PRO A 39 0.89 8.35 0.55
C PRO A 39 -0.30 7.97 1.42
N ASP A 40 -0.76 8.93 2.22
CA ASP A 40 -2.07 8.84 2.89
C ASP A 40 -3.17 9.35 1.95
N VAL A 41 -4.43 9.30 2.41
CA VAL A 41 -5.57 9.74 1.59
C VAL A 41 -5.51 11.22 1.23
N ASP A 42 -5.03 12.07 2.13
CA ASP A 42 -4.92 13.51 1.87
C ASP A 42 -3.92 13.80 0.76
N GLU A 43 -2.77 13.14 0.80
CA GLU A 43 -1.75 13.26 -0.24
C GLU A 43 -2.22 12.68 -1.57
N LEU A 44 -2.90 11.55 -1.55
CA LEU A 44 -3.50 10.96 -2.75
C LEU A 44 -4.54 11.89 -3.36
N HIS A 45 -5.39 12.50 -2.55
CA HIS A 45 -6.37 13.47 -3.03
C HIS A 45 -5.70 14.68 -3.69
N LYS A 46 -4.63 15.18 -3.10
CA LYS A 46 -3.85 16.28 -3.67
C LYS A 46 -3.31 15.93 -5.06
N ARG A 47 -2.69 14.75 -5.19
CA ARG A 47 -2.12 14.28 -6.46
C ARG A 47 -3.20 14.03 -7.51
N VAL A 48 -4.31 13.43 -7.12
CA VAL A 48 -5.46 13.17 -7.99
C VAL A 48 -6.09 14.48 -8.45
N SER A 49 -6.19 15.47 -7.58
CA SER A 49 -6.76 16.78 -7.88
C SER A 49 -5.94 17.56 -8.91
N GLU A 50 -4.65 17.29 -9.03
CA GLU A 50 -3.82 17.87 -10.08
C GLU A 50 -4.21 17.38 -11.47
N ILE A 51 -4.81 16.19 -11.56
CA ILE A 51 -5.28 15.59 -12.81
C ILE A 51 -6.76 15.93 -13.04
N ASP A 52 -7.59 15.74 -12.03
CA ASP A 52 -9.03 15.97 -12.09
C ASP A 52 -9.55 16.55 -10.77
N LYS A 53 -9.85 17.84 -10.78
CA LYS A 53 -10.34 18.57 -9.60
C LYS A 53 -11.73 18.15 -9.15
N LYS A 54 -12.48 17.44 -10.00
CA LYS A 54 -13.85 16.99 -9.68
C LYS A 54 -13.86 15.79 -8.73
N ILE A 55 -12.75 15.10 -8.58
CA ILE A 55 -12.67 13.93 -7.70
C ILE A 55 -12.55 14.42 -6.26
N SER A 56 -13.56 14.13 -5.44
CA SER A 56 -13.58 14.52 -4.03
C SER A 56 -12.70 13.63 -3.18
N ILE A 57 -12.32 14.12 -2.00
CA ILE A 57 -11.58 13.32 -1.02
C ILE A 57 -12.40 12.09 -0.58
N ALA A 58 -13.72 12.23 -0.49
CA ALA A 58 -14.61 11.10 -0.15
C ALA A 58 -14.52 10.00 -1.22
N THR A 59 -14.45 10.36 -2.49
CA THR A 59 -14.28 9.39 -3.58
C THR A 59 -12.93 8.71 -3.51
N VAL A 60 -11.86 9.45 -3.23
CA VAL A 60 -10.52 8.88 -3.04
C VAL A 60 -10.54 7.88 -1.88
N TYR A 61 -11.09 8.26 -0.74
CA TYR A 61 -11.19 7.39 0.43
C TYR A 61 -11.94 6.08 0.12
N ARG A 62 -13.12 6.19 -0.51
CA ARG A 62 -13.92 5.00 -0.86
C ARG A 62 -13.21 4.10 -1.86
N THR A 63 -12.52 4.67 -2.83
CA THR A 63 -11.78 3.91 -3.83
C THR A 63 -10.59 3.18 -3.22
N VAL A 64 -9.81 3.86 -2.38
CA VAL A 64 -8.68 3.28 -1.66
C VAL A 64 -9.16 2.13 -0.77
N LYS A 65 -10.26 2.33 -0.06
CA LYS A 65 -10.85 1.29 0.79
C LYS A 65 -11.31 0.08 -0.02
N LEU A 66 -11.93 0.29 -1.18
CA LEU A 66 -12.30 -0.79 -2.09
C LEU A 66 -11.08 -1.58 -2.55
N PHE A 67 -10.02 -0.90 -2.95
CA PHE A 67 -8.78 -1.55 -3.39
C PHE A 67 -8.10 -2.33 -2.26
N GLU A 68 -8.13 -1.80 -1.04
CA GLU A 68 -7.63 -2.50 0.14
C GLU A 68 -8.43 -3.78 0.42
N GLU A 69 -9.75 -3.67 0.46
CA GLU A 69 -10.63 -4.81 0.71
C GLU A 69 -10.53 -5.88 -0.38
N SER A 70 -10.20 -5.47 -1.60
CA SER A 70 -10.00 -6.39 -2.73
C SER A 70 -8.59 -6.99 -2.78
N GLY A 71 -7.71 -6.64 -1.85
CA GLY A 71 -6.35 -7.15 -1.80
C GLY A 71 -5.41 -6.54 -2.84
N ILE A 72 -5.74 -5.36 -3.36
CA ILE A 72 -4.91 -4.64 -4.34
C ILE A 72 -3.93 -3.70 -3.65
N LEU A 73 -4.36 -3.07 -2.55
CA LEU A 73 -3.53 -2.19 -1.73
C LEU A 73 -3.33 -2.79 -0.36
N THR A 74 -2.18 -2.47 0.24
CA THR A 74 -1.90 -2.72 1.64
C THR A 74 -1.98 -1.42 2.41
N LYS A 75 -2.63 -1.46 3.56
CA LYS A 75 -2.73 -0.35 4.48
C LYS A 75 -1.73 -0.52 5.61
N HIS A 76 -0.96 0.52 5.87
CA HIS A 76 -0.03 0.56 7.00
C HIS A 76 -0.53 1.57 8.03
N ASP A 77 -0.97 1.06 9.18
CA ASP A 77 -1.37 1.88 10.32
C ASP A 77 -0.19 2.11 11.23
N PHE A 78 0.15 3.38 11.47
CA PHE A 78 1.21 3.76 12.37
C PHE A 78 0.63 4.40 13.62
N LYS A 79 1.16 4.02 14.78
CA LYS A 79 0.72 4.57 16.06
C LYS A 79 0.87 6.09 16.07
N GLY A 80 -0.26 6.81 16.22
CA GLY A 80 -0.30 8.26 16.23
C GLY A 80 -0.24 8.94 14.86
N GLY A 81 -0.27 8.16 13.76
CA GLY A 81 -0.22 8.67 12.41
C GLY A 81 -1.44 8.29 11.57
N LYS A 82 -1.56 8.91 10.39
CA LYS A 82 -2.58 8.56 9.41
C LYS A 82 -2.18 7.27 8.69
N ALA A 83 -3.18 6.48 8.29
CA ALA A 83 -2.94 5.29 7.48
C ALA A 83 -2.29 5.66 6.14
N ARG A 84 -1.30 4.87 5.72
CA ARG A 84 -0.61 5.02 4.45
C ARG A 84 -0.82 3.79 3.59
N TYR A 85 -0.76 3.97 2.29
CA TYR A 85 -1.12 2.93 1.33
C TYR A 85 -0.02 2.68 0.31
N GLU A 86 0.11 1.42 -0.10
CA GLU A 86 0.95 1.04 -1.22
C GLU A 86 0.33 -0.12 -1.99
N GLU A 87 0.68 -0.25 -3.27
CA GLU A 87 0.25 -1.38 -4.07
C GLU A 87 0.83 -2.67 -3.50
N LEU A 88 -0.02 -3.69 -3.30
CA LEU A 88 0.42 -4.99 -2.82
C LEU A 88 1.31 -5.64 -3.88
N SER A 89 2.58 -5.88 -3.54
CA SER A 89 3.50 -6.58 -4.43
C SER A 89 3.39 -8.09 -4.26
N GLU A 90 3.81 -8.83 -5.28
CA GLU A 90 3.89 -10.29 -5.19
C GLU A 90 4.99 -10.75 -4.25
N GLN A 91 6.01 -9.90 -4.04
CA GLN A 91 7.07 -10.14 -3.07
C GLN A 91 6.71 -9.54 -1.73
N HIS A 92 6.92 -10.31 -0.66
CA HIS A 92 6.80 -9.79 0.69
C HIS A 92 7.91 -8.78 0.97
N HIS A 93 7.56 -7.61 1.46
CA HIS A 93 8.49 -6.56 1.86
C HIS A 93 8.40 -6.32 3.35
N ASP A 94 9.56 -6.26 4.01
CA ASP A 94 9.63 -5.80 5.39
C ASP A 94 9.80 -4.29 5.41
N HIS A 95 9.30 -3.66 6.48
CA HIS A 95 9.35 -2.21 6.65
C HIS A 95 10.06 -1.84 7.94
N LEU A 96 11.03 -0.93 7.84
CA LEU A 96 11.57 -0.21 8.99
C LEU A 96 10.87 1.13 9.07
N ILE A 97 10.31 1.45 10.22
CA ILE A 97 9.57 2.68 10.44
C ILE A 97 10.29 3.52 11.47
N ASP A 98 10.74 4.72 11.07
CA ASP A 98 11.24 5.71 12.01
C ASP A 98 10.06 6.40 12.66
N ILE A 99 9.80 6.10 13.92
CA ILE A 99 8.63 6.64 14.64
C ILE A 99 8.73 8.13 14.92
N LYS A 100 9.93 8.73 14.81
CA LYS A 100 10.12 10.17 15.01
C LYS A 100 9.85 10.96 13.73
N SER A 101 10.44 10.52 12.61
CA SER A 101 10.31 11.22 11.32
C SER A 101 9.14 10.72 10.47
N GLY A 102 8.66 9.51 10.73
CA GLY A 102 7.67 8.84 9.89
C GLY A 102 8.27 8.24 8.62
N GLU A 103 9.59 8.25 8.48
CA GLU A 103 10.25 7.65 7.32
C GLU A 103 10.08 6.15 7.32
N ILE A 104 9.81 5.59 6.13
CA ILE A 104 9.62 4.15 5.94
C ILE A 104 10.68 3.65 4.99
N ILE A 105 11.39 2.59 5.40
CA ILE A 105 12.37 1.89 4.57
C ILE A 105 11.84 0.50 4.29
N GLU A 106 11.65 0.16 3.02
CA GLU A 106 11.29 -1.19 2.60
C GLU A 106 12.55 -2.03 2.39
N PHE A 107 12.48 -3.28 2.81
CA PHE A 107 13.57 -4.22 2.54
C PHE A 107 13.04 -5.65 2.41
N VAL A 108 13.80 -6.49 1.74
CA VAL A 108 13.56 -7.92 1.65
C VAL A 108 14.81 -8.62 2.17
N ASP A 109 14.65 -9.46 3.20
CA ASP A 109 15.74 -10.25 3.75
C ASP A 109 15.28 -11.67 3.95
N ASN A 110 15.76 -12.57 3.10
CA ASN A 110 15.36 -13.98 3.12
C ASN A 110 15.78 -14.70 4.40
N GLU A 111 16.90 -14.30 5.01
CA GLU A 111 17.36 -14.90 6.26
C GLU A 111 16.44 -14.56 7.42
N ILE A 112 15.97 -13.31 7.49
CA ILE A 112 15.00 -12.87 8.52
C ILE A 112 13.69 -13.62 8.34
N GLU A 113 13.19 -13.73 7.10
CA GLU A 113 11.95 -14.43 6.82
C GLU A 113 12.01 -15.92 7.18
N GLU A 114 13.11 -16.60 6.88
CA GLU A 114 13.31 -17.99 7.27
C GLU A 114 13.36 -18.18 8.78
N LEU A 115 14.04 -17.27 9.48
CA LEU A 115 14.10 -17.29 10.95
C LEU A 115 12.71 -17.12 11.56
N GLN A 116 11.91 -16.20 11.04
CA GLN A 116 10.55 -15.97 11.51
C GLN A 116 9.67 -17.21 11.31
N LYS A 117 9.79 -17.89 10.16
CA LYS A 117 9.07 -19.14 9.90
C LYS A 117 9.48 -20.23 10.88
N LYS A 118 10.77 -20.39 11.14
CA LYS A 118 11.28 -21.38 12.10
C LYS A 118 10.76 -21.12 13.51
N VAL A 119 10.73 -19.85 13.93
CA VAL A 119 10.21 -19.48 15.24
C VAL A 119 8.71 -19.77 15.31
N ALA A 120 7.94 -19.43 14.29
CA ALA A 120 6.52 -19.72 14.26
C ALA A 120 6.24 -21.23 14.31
N GLU A 121 6.96 -22.03 13.54
CA GLU A 121 6.84 -23.50 13.53
C GLU A 121 7.19 -24.11 14.89
N LYS A 122 8.22 -23.60 15.55
CA LYS A 122 8.64 -24.06 16.88
C LYS A 122 7.51 -23.95 17.90
N TYR A 123 6.67 -22.95 17.79
CA TYR A 123 5.53 -22.73 18.68
C TYR A 123 4.20 -23.24 18.12
N GLY A 124 4.23 -23.93 16.97
CA GLY A 124 3.05 -24.54 16.37
C GLY A 124 2.14 -23.56 15.65
N TYR A 125 2.70 -22.46 15.14
CA TYR A 125 1.96 -21.42 14.41
C TYR A 125 2.44 -21.31 12.97
N ASP A 126 1.54 -20.89 12.09
CA ASP A 126 1.86 -20.49 10.73
C ASP A 126 2.09 -18.99 10.70
N LEU A 127 3.18 -18.55 10.05
CA LEU A 127 3.48 -17.15 9.91
C LEU A 127 2.67 -16.56 8.76
N VAL A 128 1.76 -15.64 9.07
CA VAL A 128 0.94 -14.92 8.08
C VAL A 128 1.51 -13.54 7.80
N ASP A 129 1.87 -12.81 8.86
CA ASP A 129 2.40 -11.45 8.75
C ASP A 129 3.23 -11.12 9.98
N HIS A 130 4.04 -10.08 9.89
CA HIS A 130 4.83 -9.60 11.00
C HIS A 130 5.03 -8.09 10.90
N LEU A 131 5.34 -7.48 12.05
CA LEU A 131 5.60 -6.05 12.16
C LEU A 131 6.91 -5.82 12.95
N SER A 132 7.82 -5.03 12.36
CA SER A 132 9.05 -4.59 13.03
C SER A 132 9.06 -3.07 13.15
N LEU A 133 9.26 -2.57 14.38
CA LEU A 133 9.33 -1.14 14.69
C LEU A 133 10.69 -0.79 15.28
N ILE A 134 11.23 0.34 14.86
CA ILE A 134 12.50 0.86 15.35
C ILE A 134 12.35 2.31 15.77
#